data_1b143db65e79555a73202322901bb862
#
_entry.id   1b143db65e79555a73202322901bb862
#
_cell.length_a   1.000
_cell.length_b   1.000
_cell.length_c   1.000
_cell.angle_alpha   90.00
_cell.angle_beta   90.00
_cell.angle_gamma   90.00
#
_symmetry.space_group_name_H-M   'P 1'
#
loop_
_entity.id
_entity.type
_entity.pdbx_description
1 polymer ?
#
loop_
_entity_poly.entity_id
_entity_poly.type
_entity_poly.pdbx_seq_one_letter_code
_entity_poly.pdbx_strand_id
1 'polypeptide(L)'
;MCWLTGQLLANPVAGMLERIDKGASKKFSIEIKSIGNEDYFELDQKGNRVVVRANNYVSAASGVNWYLKYYVGVHLSWNGMTAKLPDVLPQVTKKERHQTTLKLRYNFNYCTFSYSMAFWDWKRWEQEIDWMALHSINLPLAVVGEECIWFNMLKKLGYSKEEINKFISGPAFMAWWEMNNLEGWGGPNPDSWYEQQTALQKKILKRMREYGIEPVFPGYSGMVPHDAKEKLGLNVTEPELWNGYLRPAFLQPTDSRFKEIAALYYKEQEALFGKANYYSMDPFHEAKGIEKVDLDAAGKAVMDAMKKVNPKAVWVVQGWTENPREDMIKNMKNGDLLVLDLFSECRPMWGMQPSLWYREGGYGSVAY
;
A
#
# COMPACT_ATOMS: atom_id res chain seq x y z
N MET A 1 -3.58 -2.37 40.57
CA MET A 1 -3.81 -1.03 40.01
C MET A 1 -2.70 -0.74 39.02
N CYS A 2 -2.96 -0.98 37.74
CA CYS A 2 -2.00 -0.75 36.67
C CYS A 2 -2.42 0.55 35.97
N TRP A 3 -1.65 1.60 36.19
CA TRP A 3 -1.87 2.89 35.52
C TRP A 3 -1.39 2.75 34.07
N LEU A 4 -2.30 2.54 33.15
CA LEU A 4 -2.08 2.75 31.73
C LEU A 4 -1.94 4.26 31.51
N THR A 5 -0.71 4.76 31.46
CA THR A 5 -0.41 6.07 30.88
C THR A 5 -0.66 5.99 29.39
N GLY A 6 -1.91 6.25 28.98
CA GLY A 6 -2.23 6.51 27.58
C GLY A 6 -1.46 7.75 27.16
N GLN A 7 -0.39 7.60 26.39
CA GLN A 7 0.11 8.70 25.58
C GLN A 7 -1.06 9.14 24.72
N LEU A 8 -1.58 10.35 24.96
CA LEU A 8 -2.46 11.04 24.02
C LEU A 8 -1.69 11.11 22.69
N LEU A 9 -2.07 10.26 21.73
CA LEU A 9 -1.57 10.38 20.37
C LEU A 9 -1.83 11.81 19.93
N ALA A 10 -0.78 12.54 19.58
CA ALA A 10 -0.90 13.89 19.10
C ALA A 10 -1.87 13.89 17.92
N ASN A 11 -2.84 14.81 17.88
CA ASN A 11 -3.82 14.93 16.82
C ASN A 11 -3.10 15.20 15.47
N PRO A 12 -3.04 14.22 14.55
CA PRO A 12 -2.26 14.35 13.31
C PRO A 12 -2.81 15.45 12.40
N VAL A 13 -4.13 15.71 12.47
CA VAL A 13 -4.79 16.76 11.68
C VAL A 13 -4.36 18.15 12.16
N ALA A 14 -4.11 18.34 13.47
CA ALA A 14 -3.56 19.60 13.96
C ALA A 14 -2.16 19.86 13.42
N GLY A 15 -1.31 18.82 13.40
CA GLY A 15 0.03 18.92 12.79
C GLY A 15 -0.01 19.23 11.29
N MET A 16 -0.93 18.61 10.55
CA MET A 16 -1.16 18.89 9.13
C MET A 16 -1.59 20.37 8.92
N LEU A 17 -2.52 20.86 9.72
CA LEU A 17 -2.96 22.27 9.66
C LEU A 17 -1.79 23.24 9.84
N GLU A 18 -0.87 22.95 10.77
CA GLU A 18 0.34 23.78 10.97
C GLU A 18 1.31 23.72 9.78
N ARG A 19 1.34 22.62 9.01
CA ARG A 19 2.11 22.51 7.76
C ARG A 19 1.44 23.23 6.59
N ILE A 20 0.12 23.33 6.57
CA ILE A 20 -0.64 24.10 5.57
C ILE A 20 -0.43 25.60 5.77
N ASP A 21 -0.67 26.11 6.99
CA ASP A 21 -0.40 27.49 7.39
C ASP A 21 -0.11 27.56 8.89
N LYS A 22 0.99 28.21 9.25
CA LYS A 22 1.43 28.33 10.65
C LYS A 22 0.34 29.02 11.50
N GLY A 23 -0.09 28.33 12.58
CA GLY A 23 -1.15 28.80 13.47
C GLY A 23 -2.56 28.38 13.05
N ALA A 24 -2.70 27.68 11.92
CA ALA A 24 -4.03 27.24 11.43
C ALA A 24 -4.73 26.28 12.40
N SER A 25 -3.98 25.45 13.12
CA SER A 25 -4.56 24.49 14.08
C SER A 25 -5.43 25.17 15.15
N LYS A 26 -5.10 26.41 15.50
CA LYS A 26 -5.86 27.19 16.49
C LYS A 26 -7.26 27.63 16.00
N LYS A 27 -7.45 27.65 14.68
CA LYS A 27 -8.70 28.05 14.02
C LYS A 27 -9.70 26.88 13.90
N PHE A 28 -9.28 25.65 14.21
CA PHE A 28 -10.10 24.44 14.11
C PHE A 28 -10.27 23.75 15.47
N SER A 29 -11.33 22.98 15.60
CA SER A 29 -11.58 22.01 16.66
C SER A 29 -11.87 20.67 16.03
N ILE A 30 -10.97 19.71 16.22
CA ILE A 30 -11.13 18.36 15.67
C ILE A 30 -11.68 17.45 16.76
N GLU A 31 -12.86 16.86 16.50
CA GLU A 31 -13.56 15.98 17.44
C GLU A 31 -13.76 14.59 16.79
N ILE A 32 -13.13 13.56 17.34
CA ILE A 32 -13.31 12.20 16.86
C ILE A 32 -14.44 11.53 17.64
N LYS A 33 -15.48 11.07 16.91
CA LYS A 33 -16.64 10.36 17.43
C LYS A 33 -17.00 9.23 16.49
N SER A 34 -16.72 7.99 16.91
CA SER A 34 -17.10 6.80 16.13
C SER A 34 -18.60 6.55 16.28
N ILE A 35 -19.39 6.87 15.26
CA ILE A 35 -20.83 6.67 15.20
C ILE A 35 -21.17 5.97 13.90
N GLY A 36 -21.80 4.80 13.99
CA GLY A 36 -22.15 3.99 12.81
C GLY A 36 -20.95 3.30 12.17
N ASN A 37 -21.15 2.74 10.98
CA ASN A 37 -20.17 1.92 10.25
C ASN A 37 -19.60 2.62 9.00
N GLU A 38 -20.05 3.84 8.72
CA GLU A 38 -19.64 4.61 7.55
C GLU A 38 -18.63 5.69 7.92
N ASP A 39 -17.71 5.96 7.03
CA ASP A 39 -16.83 7.12 7.19
C ASP A 39 -17.61 8.40 6.97
N TYR A 40 -17.50 9.32 7.91
CA TYR A 40 -18.19 10.62 7.84
C TYR A 40 -17.35 11.74 8.44
N PHE A 41 -17.66 12.95 8.01
CA PHE A 41 -17.35 14.17 8.76
C PHE A 41 -18.56 15.11 8.84
N GLU A 42 -18.58 15.95 9.87
CA GLU A 42 -19.53 17.05 10.04
C GLU A 42 -18.76 18.35 10.20
N LEU A 43 -19.26 19.41 9.59
CA LEU A 43 -18.79 20.78 9.80
C LEU A 43 -19.79 21.56 10.66
N ASP A 44 -19.27 22.31 11.62
CA ASP A 44 -20.05 23.12 12.56
C ASP A 44 -19.22 24.34 13.00
N GLN A 45 -19.78 25.23 13.74
CA GLN A 45 -19.16 26.46 14.26
C GLN A 45 -19.23 26.53 15.78
N LYS A 46 -18.12 26.90 16.42
CA LYS A 46 -18.11 27.23 17.87
C LYS A 46 -17.25 28.47 18.10
N GLY A 47 -17.95 29.61 18.30
CA GLY A 47 -17.28 30.90 18.35
C GLY A 47 -16.54 31.17 17.04
N ASN A 48 -15.25 31.51 17.13
CA ASN A 48 -14.41 31.77 15.95
C ASN A 48 -13.68 30.50 15.40
N ARG A 49 -14.04 29.31 15.87
CA ARG A 49 -13.41 28.06 15.46
C ARG A 49 -14.35 27.21 14.63
N VAL A 50 -13.85 26.70 13.53
CA VAL A 50 -14.52 25.66 12.75
C VAL A 50 -14.40 24.32 13.48
N VAL A 51 -15.51 23.65 13.69
CA VAL A 51 -15.57 22.34 14.33
C VAL A 51 -15.69 21.28 13.25
N VAL A 52 -14.72 20.36 13.21
CA VAL A 52 -14.76 19.17 12.33
C VAL A 52 -14.95 17.96 13.22
N ARG A 53 -16.11 17.30 13.16
CA ARG A 53 -16.41 16.03 13.81
C ARG A 53 -16.32 14.90 12.81
N ALA A 54 -15.68 13.82 13.14
CA ALA A 54 -15.51 12.68 12.24
C ALA A 54 -15.35 11.37 13.02
N ASN A 55 -15.54 10.23 12.37
CA ASN A 55 -15.32 8.93 12.99
C ASN A 55 -13.84 8.54 13.11
N ASN A 56 -12.95 9.11 12.27
CA ASN A 56 -11.51 8.88 12.29
C ASN A 56 -10.75 10.11 11.78
N TYR A 57 -9.41 10.08 11.87
CA TYR A 57 -8.58 11.23 11.46
C TYR A 57 -8.50 11.43 9.95
N VAL A 58 -8.65 10.38 9.13
CA VAL A 58 -8.74 10.52 7.67
C VAL A 58 -9.99 11.30 7.30
N SER A 59 -11.15 10.93 7.86
CA SER A 59 -12.40 11.64 7.64
C SER A 59 -12.35 13.07 8.17
N ALA A 60 -11.66 13.31 9.31
CA ALA A 60 -11.47 14.65 9.84
C ALA A 60 -10.60 15.52 8.92
N ALA A 61 -9.51 14.96 8.36
CA ALA A 61 -8.67 15.64 7.38
C ALA A 61 -9.48 15.98 6.10
N SER A 62 -10.31 15.05 5.64
CA SER A 62 -11.23 15.28 4.50
C SER A 62 -12.22 16.42 4.78
N GLY A 63 -12.75 16.49 6.01
CA GLY A 63 -13.61 17.59 6.44
C GLY A 63 -12.87 18.93 6.43
N VAL A 64 -11.60 18.96 6.87
CA VAL A 64 -10.74 20.16 6.75
C VAL A 64 -10.58 20.56 5.28
N ASN A 65 -10.24 19.60 4.40
CA ASN A 65 -10.07 19.88 2.97
C ASN A 65 -11.37 20.41 2.33
N TRP A 66 -12.50 19.79 2.68
CA TRP A 66 -13.82 20.25 2.24
C TRP A 66 -14.07 21.70 2.64
N TYR A 67 -13.84 22.03 3.91
CA TYR A 67 -13.99 23.38 4.41
C TYR A 67 -13.06 24.37 3.69
N LEU A 68 -11.78 24.05 3.57
CA LEU A 68 -10.80 24.90 2.88
C LEU A 68 -11.19 25.16 1.42
N LYS A 69 -11.69 24.13 0.73
CA LYS A 69 -12.09 24.22 -0.68
C LYS A 69 -13.36 25.05 -0.87
N TYR A 70 -14.43 24.77 -0.12
CA TYR A 70 -15.76 25.30 -0.39
C TYR A 70 -16.11 26.57 0.41
N TYR A 71 -15.46 26.81 1.55
CA TYR A 71 -15.69 28.01 2.35
C TYR A 71 -14.57 29.04 2.16
N VAL A 72 -13.32 28.60 2.12
CA VAL A 72 -12.17 29.52 2.03
C VAL A 72 -11.72 29.75 0.58
N GLY A 73 -12.08 28.86 -0.34
CA GLY A 73 -11.62 28.91 -1.74
C GLY A 73 -10.17 28.47 -1.93
N VAL A 74 -9.62 27.70 -0.98
CA VAL A 74 -8.25 27.16 -1.03
C VAL A 74 -8.28 25.74 -1.59
N HIS A 75 -7.53 25.51 -2.65
CA HIS A 75 -7.32 24.18 -3.21
C HIS A 75 -5.92 23.67 -2.86
N LEU A 76 -5.87 22.58 -2.08
CA LEU A 76 -4.63 21.85 -1.78
C LEU A 76 -4.47 20.73 -2.78
N SER A 77 -3.43 20.78 -3.57
CA SER A 77 -3.16 19.82 -4.64
C SER A 77 -1.87 19.06 -4.38
N TRP A 78 -1.64 18.01 -5.16
CA TRP A 78 -0.39 17.24 -5.12
C TRP A 78 0.86 18.10 -5.36
N ASN A 79 0.72 19.17 -6.12
CA ASN A 79 1.80 20.12 -6.45
C ASN A 79 1.91 21.29 -5.46
N GLY A 80 0.95 21.48 -4.55
CA GLY A 80 0.95 22.58 -3.59
C GLY A 80 0.09 22.32 -2.37
N MET A 81 0.75 22.13 -1.23
CA MET A 81 0.12 21.74 0.05
C MET A 81 0.16 22.87 1.10
N THR A 82 0.55 24.07 0.71
CA THR A 82 0.58 25.26 1.59
C THR A 82 -0.35 26.34 1.08
N ALA A 83 -0.98 27.05 1.99
CA ALA A 83 -1.86 28.17 1.65
C ALA A 83 -1.87 29.17 2.79
N LYS A 84 -1.97 30.45 2.48
CA LYS A 84 -2.21 31.49 3.49
C LYS A 84 -3.71 31.57 3.77
N LEU A 85 -4.11 31.24 4.99
CA LEU A 85 -5.51 31.30 5.41
C LEU A 85 -5.87 32.70 5.91
N PRO A 86 -7.14 33.16 5.72
CA PRO A 86 -7.62 34.41 6.29
C PRO A 86 -7.45 34.43 7.81
N ASP A 87 -7.23 35.62 8.37
CA ASP A 87 -7.14 35.77 9.83
C ASP A 87 -8.45 35.35 10.52
N VAL A 88 -9.57 35.70 9.93
CA VAL A 88 -10.93 35.25 10.33
C VAL A 88 -11.43 34.30 9.25
N LEU A 89 -11.68 33.06 9.63
CA LEU A 89 -12.23 32.06 8.71
C LEU A 89 -13.72 32.31 8.45
N PRO A 90 -14.23 32.05 7.23
CA PRO A 90 -15.66 32.06 6.92
C PRO A 90 -16.42 31.13 7.88
N GLN A 91 -17.58 31.59 8.35
CA GLN A 91 -18.39 30.84 9.30
C GLN A 91 -19.17 29.71 8.64
N VAL A 92 -19.24 28.56 9.33
CA VAL A 92 -20.20 27.49 9.01
C VAL A 92 -21.57 27.89 9.60
N THR A 93 -22.39 28.49 8.77
CA THR A 93 -23.71 29.05 9.20
C THR A 93 -24.76 27.97 9.44
N LYS A 94 -24.60 26.80 8.84
CA LYS A 94 -25.48 25.65 8.99
C LYS A 94 -24.61 24.38 9.10
N LYS A 95 -24.87 23.61 10.16
CA LYS A 95 -24.21 22.29 10.31
C LYS A 95 -24.50 21.43 9.08
N GLU A 96 -23.45 20.82 8.53
CA GLU A 96 -23.52 19.89 7.42
C GLU A 96 -22.80 18.59 7.73
N ARG A 97 -23.25 17.50 7.10
CA ARG A 97 -22.66 16.17 7.24
C ARG A 97 -22.45 15.56 5.86
N HIS A 98 -21.26 15.01 5.69
CA HIS A 98 -20.87 14.25 4.51
C HIS A 98 -20.42 12.84 4.94
N GLN A 99 -20.79 11.84 4.16
CA GLN A 99 -20.46 10.44 4.46
C GLN A 99 -20.24 9.65 3.19
N THR A 100 -19.57 8.52 3.31
CA THR A 100 -19.32 7.58 2.20
C THR A 100 -19.57 6.15 2.66
N THR A 101 -20.13 5.35 1.76
CA THR A 101 -20.28 3.90 1.92
C THR A 101 -19.02 3.13 1.48
N LEU A 102 -18.10 3.80 0.75
CA LEU A 102 -16.84 3.23 0.30
C LEU A 102 -15.90 3.04 1.48
N LYS A 103 -15.75 1.80 1.94
CA LYS A 103 -14.90 1.47 3.09
C LYS A 103 -13.41 1.58 2.79
N LEU A 104 -13.00 1.23 1.58
CA LEU A 104 -11.61 1.19 1.13
C LEU A 104 -11.42 2.19 0.00
N ARG A 105 -10.43 3.06 0.15
CA ARG A 105 -10.04 4.09 -0.83
C ARG A 105 -8.55 3.97 -1.02
N TYR A 106 -8.20 3.26 -2.09
CA TYR A 106 -6.84 2.83 -2.38
C TYR A 106 -6.04 3.93 -3.08
N ASN A 107 -4.73 3.92 -2.94
CA ASN A 107 -3.82 4.77 -3.69
C ASN A 107 -2.53 4.02 -4.05
N PHE A 108 -1.93 4.43 -5.14
CA PHE A 108 -0.70 3.94 -5.75
C PHE A 108 -0.84 2.58 -6.44
N ASN A 109 0.01 2.42 -7.44
CA ASN A 109 0.39 1.13 -8.00
C ASN A 109 1.92 1.01 -7.95
N TYR A 110 2.46 -0.16 -8.28
CA TYR A 110 3.91 -0.37 -8.26
C TYR A 110 4.65 0.61 -9.17
N CYS A 111 4.16 0.86 -10.38
CA CYS A 111 4.81 1.75 -11.35
C CYS A 111 4.96 3.17 -10.85
N THR A 112 3.97 3.69 -10.11
CA THR A 112 4.00 5.04 -9.54
C THR A 112 5.23 5.25 -8.66
N PHE A 113 5.65 4.23 -7.91
CA PHE A 113 6.85 4.29 -7.09
C PHE A 113 8.08 4.62 -7.92
N SER A 114 8.39 3.83 -8.96
CA SER A 114 9.60 4.04 -9.76
C SER A 114 9.53 5.27 -10.65
N TYR A 115 8.34 5.66 -11.14
CA TYR A 115 8.19 6.87 -11.93
C TYR A 115 8.30 8.17 -11.13
N SER A 116 7.87 8.18 -9.87
CA SER A 116 7.74 9.43 -9.11
C SER A 116 8.40 9.40 -7.74
N MET A 117 8.42 8.26 -7.03
CA MET A 117 8.63 8.22 -5.59
C MET A 117 9.97 7.60 -5.16
N ALA A 118 10.72 6.99 -6.10
CA ALA A 118 11.91 6.18 -5.81
C ALA A 118 12.96 6.89 -4.93
N PHE A 119 13.05 8.23 -5.04
CA PHE A 119 14.02 9.05 -4.32
C PHE A 119 13.38 10.06 -3.37
N TRP A 120 12.11 9.89 -3.01
CA TRP A 120 11.47 10.79 -2.06
C TRP A 120 12.07 10.65 -0.67
N ASP A 121 12.37 11.78 -0.07
CA ASP A 121 12.76 11.89 1.33
C ASP A 121 11.54 11.93 2.26
N TRP A 122 11.80 11.96 3.57
CA TRP A 122 10.72 12.04 4.56
C TRP A 122 9.83 13.27 4.37
N LYS A 123 10.38 14.42 3.99
CA LYS A 123 9.60 15.65 3.82
C LYS A 123 8.56 15.50 2.71
N ARG A 124 8.94 14.88 1.59
CA ARG A 124 8.01 14.63 0.49
C ARG A 124 6.98 13.55 0.86
N TRP A 125 7.39 12.49 1.55
CA TRP A 125 6.46 11.46 2.04
C TRP A 125 5.48 12.00 3.09
N GLU A 126 5.91 12.86 4.02
CA GLU A 126 5.02 13.51 4.99
C GLU A 126 3.93 14.32 4.28
N GLN A 127 4.32 15.07 3.24
CA GLN A 127 3.40 15.83 2.41
C GLN A 127 2.40 14.92 1.69
N GLU A 128 2.86 13.78 1.17
CA GLU A 128 2.02 12.79 0.48
C GLU A 128 0.98 12.15 1.41
N ILE A 129 1.40 11.79 2.62
CA ILE A 129 0.49 11.20 3.62
C ILE A 129 -0.56 12.22 4.05
N ASP A 130 -0.20 13.48 4.22
CA ASP A 130 -1.14 14.55 4.50
C ASP A 130 -2.13 14.74 3.34
N TRP A 131 -1.63 14.69 2.09
CA TRP A 131 -2.47 14.78 0.90
C TRP A 131 -3.45 13.61 0.83
N MET A 132 -2.99 12.39 1.07
CA MET A 132 -3.86 11.21 1.13
C MET A 132 -4.96 11.38 2.17
N ALA A 133 -4.62 11.81 3.39
CA ALA A 133 -5.61 12.04 4.44
C ALA A 133 -6.64 13.12 4.06
N LEU A 134 -6.20 14.23 3.46
CA LEU A 134 -7.06 15.31 2.94
C LEU A 134 -8.04 14.84 1.86
N HIS A 135 -7.63 13.83 1.07
CA HIS A 135 -8.43 13.27 -0.03
C HIS A 135 -9.12 11.95 0.34
N SER A 136 -9.26 11.68 1.64
CA SER A 136 -10.00 10.51 2.15
C SER A 136 -9.38 9.14 1.82
N ILE A 137 -8.14 9.09 1.39
CA ILE A 137 -7.44 7.84 1.09
C ILE A 137 -7.05 7.15 2.40
N ASN A 138 -7.39 5.86 2.51
CA ASN A 138 -7.15 5.10 3.73
C ASN A 138 -6.44 3.76 3.52
N LEU A 139 -6.07 3.41 2.28
CA LEU A 139 -5.48 2.12 1.93
C LEU A 139 -4.42 2.26 0.81
N PRO A 140 -3.26 2.89 1.05
CA PRO A 140 -2.22 3.01 0.04
C PRO A 140 -1.27 1.81 -0.01
N LEU A 141 -0.71 1.52 -1.21
CA LEU A 141 0.40 0.60 -1.38
C LEU A 141 1.68 1.18 -0.73
N ALA A 142 2.35 0.40 0.09
CA ALA A 142 3.51 0.82 0.90
C ALA A 142 4.75 -0.03 0.59
N VAL A 143 5.42 0.27 -0.52
CA VAL A 143 6.55 -0.52 -1.08
C VAL A 143 7.93 -0.08 -0.62
N VAL A 144 8.07 1.09 0.02
CA VAL A 144 9.38 1.58 0.48
C VAL A 144 10.05 0.57 1.39
N GLY A 145 11.31 0.23 1.12
CA GLY A 145 12.08 -0.70 1.94
C GLY A 145 11.79 -2.18 1.71
N GLU A 146 11.02 -2.53 0.69
CA GLU A 146 10.74 -3.92 0.31
C GLU A 146 12.05 -4.68 0.00
N GLU A 147 12.97 -4.05 -0.68
CA GLU A 147 14.30 -4.58 -0.96
C GLU A 147 15.10 -4.97 0.29
N CYS A 148 14.80 -4.34 1.43
CA CYS A 148 15.46 -4.68 2.71
C CYS A 148 14.98 -6.03 3.25
N ILE A 149 13.72 -6.37 3.02
CA ILE A 149 13.14 -7.67 3.38
C ILE A 149 13.82 -8.76 2.57
N TRP A 150 13.88 -8.56 1.26
CA TRP A 150 14.53 -9.48 0.31
C TRP A 150 16.02 -9.64 0.61
N PHE A 151 16.73 -8.55 0.88
CA PHE A 151 18.14 -8.60 1.26
C PHE A 151 18.37 -9.51 2.48
N ASN A 152 17.58 -9.29 3.54
CA ASN A 152 17.67 -10.07 4.76
C ASN A 152 17.32 -11.55 4.55
N MET A 153 16.25 -11.81 3.79
CA MET A 153 15.78 -13.15 3.47
C MET A 153 16.84 -13.92 2.67
N LEU A 154 17.33 -13.34 1.57
CA LEU A 154 18.30 -13.99 0.70
C LEU A 154 19.63 -14.26 1.41
N LYS A 155 20.09 -13.33 2.25
CA LYS A 155 21.27 -13.56 3.10
C LYS A 155 21.09 -14.77 4.02
N LYS A 156 19.89 -14.98 4.59
CA LYS A 156 19.59 -16.16 5.43
C LYS A 156 19.47 -17.45 4.62
N LEU A 157 19.15 -17.35 3.34
CA LEU A 157 19.14 -18.47 2.40
C LEU A 157 20.54 -18.81 1.86
N GLY A 158 21.58 -18.06 2.25
CA GLY A 158 22.97 -18.33 1.90
C GLY A 158 23.48 -17.61 0.64
N TYR A 159 22.74 -16.60 0.16
CA TYR A 159 23.24 -15.73 -0.90
C TYR A 159 24.30 -14.75 -0.36
N SER A 160 25.37 -14.56 -1.12
CA SER A 160 26.34 -13.50 -0.86
C SER A 160 25.73 -12.13 -1.22
N LYS A 161 26.36 -11.07 -0.74
CA LYS A 161 25.94 -9.71 -1.08
C LYS A 161 26.01 -9.43 -2.58
N GLU A 162 27.03 -9.93 -3.25
CA GLU A 162 27.24 -9.80 -4.68
C GLU A 162 26.13 -10.50 -5.48
N GLU A 163 25.69 -11.67 -5.03
CA GLU A 163 24.57 -12.39 -5.63
C GLU A 163 23.24 -11.66 -5.40
N ILE A 164 23.00 -11.17 -4.17
CA ILE A 164 21.80 -10.38 -3.86
C ILE A 164 21.74 -9.11 -4.70
N ASN A 165 22.86 -8.44 -4.90
CA ASN A 165 22.95 -7.24 -5.73
C ASN A 165 22.72 -7.49 -7.23
N LYS A 166 22.85 -8.74 -7.68
CA LYS A 166 22.47 -9.13 -9.05
C LYS A 166 20.98 -9.39 -9.20
N PHE A 167 20.29 -9.64 -8.11
CA PHE A 167 18.86 -9.92 -8.10
C PHE A 167 18.02 -8.67 -7.83
N ILE A 168 18.35 -7.89 -6.79
CA ILE A 168 17.58 -6.72 -6.40
C ILE A 168 17.85 -5.57 -7.38
N SER A 169 16.80 -5.02 -7.96
CA SER A 169 16.91 -3.89 -8.86
C SER A 169 17.15 -2.57 -8.12
N GLY A 170 17.71 -1.60 -8.81
CA GLY A 170 17.85 -0.23 -8.32
C GLY A 170 16.50 0.49 -8.23
N PRO A 171 16.44 1.65 -7.53
CA PRO A 171 15.19 2.32 -7.17
C PRO A 171 14.32 2.68 -8.37
N ALA A 172 14.91 3.09 -9.49
CA ALA A 172 14.19 3.45 -10.71
C ALA A 172 13.53 2.25 -11.41
N PHE A 173 13.90 1.01 -11.05
CA PHE A 173 13.40 -0.23 -11.65
C PHE A 173 12.72 -1.15 -10.66
N MET A 174 12.62 -0.74 -9.40
CA MET A 174 12.05 -1.50 -8.29
C MET A 174 10.62 -1.99 -8.59
N ALA A 175 9.77 -1.15 -9.18
CA ALA A 175 8.38 -1.49 -9.50
C ALA A 175 8.27 -2.74 -10.38
N TRP A 176 9.08 -2.83 -11.41
CA TRP A 176 9.06 -3.98 -12.33
C TRP A 176 9.72 -5.21 -11.73
N TRP A 177 10.69 -5.02 -10.85
CA TRP A 177 11.26 -6.11 -10.07
C TRP A 177 10.21 -6.72 -9.12
N GLU A 178 9.48 -5.89 -8.38
CA GLU A 178 8.42 -6.35 -7.47
C GLU A 178 7.24 -7.01 -8.20
N MET A 179 6.96 -6.60 -9.44
CA MET A 179 5.98 -7.26 -10.32
C MET A 179 6.52 -8.50 -11.03
N ASN A 180 7.73 -8.97 -10.67
CA ASN A 180 8.39 -10.13 -11.28
C ASN A 180 8.72 -9.97 -12.78
N ASN A 181 8.85 -8.76 -13.29
CA ASN A 181 9.12 -8.51 -14.70
C ASN A 181 10.61 -8.58 -15.05
N LEU A 182 11.47 -8.12 -14.15
CA LEU A 182 12.93 -8.09 -14.36
C LEU A 182 13.70 -8.26 -13.03
N GLU A 183 14.98 -8.63 -13.12
CA GLU A 183 15.89 -8.64 -11.97
C GLU A 183 17.20 -7.90 -12.26
N GLY A 184 17.82 -7.33 -11.22
CA GLY A 184 19.19 -6.82 -11.25
C GLY A 184 19.42 -5.52 -12.03
N TRP A 185 18.40 -4.85 -12.53
CA TRP A 185 18.55 -3.61 -13.30
C TRP A 185 18.78 -2.39 -12.41
N GLY A 186 19.69 -1.50 -12.84
CA GLY A 186 19.91 -0.22 -12.18
C GLY A 186 20.54 -0.30 -10.79
N GLY A 187 21.02 -1.47 -10.39
CA GLY A 187 21.79 -1.69 -9.19
C GLY A 187 23.30 -1.61 -9.41
N PRO A 188 24.15 -1.95 -8.42
CA PRO A 188 23.76 -2.36 -7.07
C PRO A 188 23.38 -1.18 -6.17
N ASN A 189 22.50 -1.46 -5.20
CA ASN A 189 22.19 -0.48 -4.15
C ASN A 189 23.34 -0.44 -3.12
N PRO A 190 23.80 0.75 -2.66
CA PRO A 190 24.79 0.85 -1.61
C PRO A 190 24.21 0.43 -0.24
N ASP A 191 25.06 0.01 0.71
CA ASP A 191 24.61 -0.45 2.03
C ASP A 191 23.78 0.59 2.77
N SER A 192 24.18 1.86 2.67
CA SER A 192 23.47 2.98 3.27
C SER A 192 22.04 3.15 2.75
N TRP A 193 21.74 2.65 1.53
CA TRP A 193 20.40 2.67 0.97
C TRP A 193 19.44 1.81 1.80
N TYR A 194 19.80 0.57 2.10
CA TYR A 194 18.96 -0.35 2.87
C TYR A 194 18.65 0.20 4.27
N GLU A 195 19.64 0.81 4.94
CA GLU A 195 19.43 1.45 6.24
C GLU A 195 18.49 2.65 6.14
N GLN A 196 18.69 3.51 5.14
CA GLN A 196 17.87 4.70 4.91
C GLN A 196 16.44 4.35 4.55
N GLN A 197 16.22 3.36 3.66
CA GLN A 197 14.87 2.94 3.27
C GLN A 197 14.12 2.28 4.42
N THR A 198 14.80 1.45 5.22
CA THR A 198 14.22 0.89 6.45
C THR A 198 13.78 2.00 7.42
N ALA A 199 14.62 3.00 7.66
CA ALA A 199 14.30 4.11 8.55
C ALA A 199 13.18 4.99 7.99
N LEU A 200 13.17 5.23 6.68
CA LEU A 200 12.13 5.99 5.99
C LEU A 200 10.77 5.28 6.08
N GLN A 201 10.70 3.99 5.75
CA GLN A 201 9.46 3.22 5.82
C GLN A 201 8.88 3.21 7.24
N LYS A 202 9.69 3.06 8.26
CA LYS A 202 9.22 3.15 9.66
C LYS A 202 8.55 4.49 9.97
N LYS A 203 9.06 5.60 9.44
CA LYS A 203 8.44 6.93 9.60
C LYS A 203 7.12 7.03 8.82
N ILE A 204 7.09 6.52 7.57
CA ILE A 204 5.90 6.46 6.72
C ILE A 204 4.78 5.69 7.45
N LEU A 205 5.06 4.46 7.87
CA LEU A 205 4.09 3.60 8.54
C LEU A 205 3.60 4.19 9.86
N LYS A 206 4.48 4.82 10.63
CA LYS A 206 4.10 5.51 11.86
C LYS A 206 3.08 6.62 11.55
N ARG A 207 3.36 7.49 10.57
CA ARG A 207 2.47 8.60 10.20
C ARG A 207 1.14 8.09 9.61
N MET A 208 1.16 7.06 8.77
CA MET A 208 -0.06 6.44 8.25
C MET A 208 -0.95 5.95 9.40
N ARG A 209 -0.38 5.21 10.36
CA ARG A 209 -1.11 4.69 11.53
C ARG A 209 -1.64 5.80 12.45
N GLU A 210 -0.95 6.93 12.58
CA GLU A 210 -1.44 8.10 13.33
C GLU A 210 -2.75 8.65 12.75
N TYR A 211 -2.92 8.62 11.42
CA TYR A 211 -4.18 9.00 10.75
C TYR A 211 -5.23 7.87 10.75
N GLY A 212 -4.84 6.63 10.99
CA GLY A 212 -5.67 5.45 10.75
C GLY A 212 -5.69 5.01 9.29
N ILE A 213 -4.67 5.38 8.52
CA ILE A 213 -4.40 4.87 7.17
C ILE A 213 -3.78 3.48 7.31
N GLU A 214 -4.38 2.48 6.66
CA GLU A 214 -3.93 1.10 6.67
C GLU A 214 -2.99 0.85 5.49
N PRO A 215 -1.73 0.44 5.71
CA PRO A 215 -0.82 0.16 4.60
C PRO A 215 -1.14 -1.19 3.93
N VAL A 216 -1.01 -1.25 2.62
CA VAL A 216 -0.93 -2.50 1.86
C VAL A 216 0.54 -2.83 1.67
N PHE A 217 1.01 -3.95 2.22
CA PHE A 217 2.39 -4.39 2.02
C PHE A 217 2.52 -5.28 0.79
N PRO A 218 3.65 -5.27 0.09
CA PRO A 218 3.98 -6.37 -0.80
C PRO A 218 3.99 -7.70 -0.04
N GLY A 219 3.54 -8.76 -0.70
CA GLY A 219 3.52 -10.10 -0.14
C GLY A 219 4.36 -11.08 -0.95
N TYR A 220 4.60 -12.27 -0.41
CA TYR A 220 5.38 -13.29 -1.10
C TYR A 220 4.56 -13.99 -2.18
N SER A 221 4.96 -13.81 -3.43
CA SER A 221 4.26 -14.35 -4.61
C SER A 221 4.83 -15.69 -5.12
N GLY A 222 5.91 -16.20 -4.53
CA GLY A 222 6.69 -17.31 -5.08
C GLY A 222 7.90 -16.87 -5.91
N MET A 223 8.16 -15.57 -6.01
CA MET A 223 9.36 -15.05 -6.66
C MET A 223 10.63 -15.56 -5.97
N VAL A 224 11.63 -15.94 -6.76
CA VAL A 224 12.97 -16.29 -6.30
C VAL A 224 13.99 -15.82 -7.35
N PRO A 225 15.27 -15.63 -6.98
CA PRO A 225 16.31 -15.33 -7.97
C PRO A 225 16.33 -16.36 -9.10
N HIS A 226 16.67 -15.92 -10.30
CA HIS A 226 16.72 -16.78 -11.48
C HIS A 226 17.62 -18.02 -11.27
N ASP A 227 18.70 -17.87 -10.52
CA ASP A 227 19.66 -18.96 -10.20
C ASP A 227 19.26 -19.83 -9.00
N ALA A 228 18.04 -19.67 -8.47
CA ALA A 228 17.62 -20.39 -7.26
C ALA A 228 17.58 -21.92 -7.41
N LYS A 229 17.44 -22.44 -8.63
CA LYS A 229 17.53 -23.85 -8.92
C LYS A 229 18.94 -24.38 -8.65
N GLU A 230 19.93 -23.72 -9.19
CA GLU A 230 21.37 -24.10 -9.07
C GLU A 230 21.86 -23.84 -7.66
N LYS A 231 21.51 -22.70 -7.08
CA LYS A 231 22.00 -22.26 -5.79
C LYS A 231 21.38 -23.00 -4.62
N LEU A 232 20.06 -23.20 -4.66
CA LEU A 232 19.29 -23.74 -3.55
C LEU A 232 18.69 -25.12 -3.82
N GLY A 233 18.79 -25.64 -5.04
CA GLY A 233 18.15 -26.89 -5.44
C GLY A 233 16.63 -26.83 -5.46
N LEU A 234 16.06 -25.64 -5.72
CA LEU A 234 14.62 -25.44 -5.76
C LEU A 234 14.01 -25.93 -7.09
N ASN A 235 12.78 -26.41 -7.02
CA ASN A 235 12.00 -26.69 -8.22
C ASN A 235 11.31 -25.37 -8.66
N VAL A 236 11.81 -24.79 -9.73
CA VAL A 236 11.35 -23.49 -10.23
C VAL A 236 10.83 -23.58 -11.66
N THR A 237 9.99 -22.62 -12.04
CA THR A 237 9.67 -22.30 -13.43
C THR A 237 10.41 -21.01 -13.81
N GLU A 238 11.07 -21.04 -14.94
CA GLU A 238 11.74 -19.88 -15.53
C GLU A 238 10.84 -19.31 -16.62
N PRO A 239 10.20 -18.14 -16.41
CA PRO A 239 9.37 -17.50 -17.41
C PRO A 239 10.22 -17.01 -18.59
N GLU A 240 9.56 -16.79 -19.75
CA GLU A 240 10.20 -16.11 -20.88
C GLU A 240 10.65 -14.69 -20.49
N LEU A 241 11.64 -14.16 -21.23
CA LEU A 241 12.14 -12.79 -21.04
C LEU A 241 10.99 -11.78 -21.14
N TRP A 242 11.01 -10.79 -20.29
CA TRP A 242 10.10 -9.65 -20.38
C TRP A 242 10.76 -8.52 -21.18
N ASN A 243 10.26 -8.26 -22.39
CA ASN A 243 10.84 -7.25 -23.28
C ASN A 243 12.38 -7.34 -23.43
N GLY A 244 12.92 -8.55 -23.43
CA GLY A 244 14.36 -8.80 -23.52
C GLY A 244 15.11 -8.81 -22.18
N TYR A 245 14.41 -8.56 -21.06
CA TYR A 245 15.00 -8.59 -19.73
C TYR A 245 14.83 -9.95 -19.05
N LEU A 246 15.85 -10.37 -18.30
CA LEU A 246 15.78 -11.57 -17.47
C LEU A 246 14.75 -11.36 -16.35
N ARG A 247 13.87 -12.33 -16.18
CA ARG A 247 12.86 -12.35 -15.11
C ARG A 247 13.37 -13.15 -13.92
N PRO A 248 12.90 -12.83 -12.69
CA PRO A 248 12.96 -13.76 -11.58
C PRO A 248 12.34 -15.11 -11.94
N ALA A 249 12.82 -16.18 -11.35
CA ALA A 249 12.16 -17.49 -11.43
C ALA A 249 10.98 -17.56 -10.45
N PHE A 250 10.07 -18.50 -10.68
CA PHE A 250 8.97 -18.81 -9.78
C PHE A 250 9.17 -20.16 -9.11
N LEU A 251 9.16 -20.15 -7.80
CA LEU A 251 9.17 -21.36 -6.98
C LEU A 251 7.86 -22.13 -7.21
N GLN A 252 7.97 -23.37 -7.63
CA GLN A 252 6.80 -24.22 -7.83
C GLN A 252 6.00 -24.35 -6.53
N PRO A 253 4.66 -24.21 -6.57
CA PRO A 253 3.81 -24.32 -5.37
C PRO A 253 3.87 -25.70 -4.71
N THR A 254 4.25 -26.71 -5.48
CA THR A 254 4.43 -28.10 -5.02
C THR A 254 5.82 -28.34 -4.39
N ASP A 255 6.76 -27.42 -4.49
CA ASP A 255 8.03 -27.52 -3.79
C ASP A 255 7.81 -27.48 -2.28
N SER A 256 8.37 -28.44 -1.56
CA SER A 256 8.22 -28.55 -0.11
C SER A 256 8.73 -27.31 0.64
N ARG A 257 9.69 -26.58 0.07
CA ARG A 257 10.30 -25.38 0.64
C ARG A 257 9.50 -24.09 0.41
N PHE A 258 8.43 -24.13 -0.41
CA PHE A 258 7.60 -22.93 -0.66
C PHE A 258 7.13 -22.30 0.66
N LYS A 259 6.57 -23.12 1.56
CA LYS A 259 6.06 -22.63 2.86
C LYS A 259 7.16 -22.11 3.78
N GLU A 260 8.37 -22.69 3.71
CA GLU A 260 9.52 -22.27 4.50
C GLU A 260 10.02 -20.90 4.04
N ILE A 261 10.21 -20.73 2.73
CA ILE A 261 10.71 -19.47 2.13
C ILE A 261 9.69 -18.36 2.32
N ALA A 262 8.41 -18.62 2.09
CA ALA A 262 7.35 -17.65 2.36
C ALA A 262 7.31 -17.24 3.84
N ALA A 263 7.43 -18.20 4.76
CA ALA A 263 7.46 -17.90 6.18
C ALA A 263 8.69 -17.05 6.57
N LEU A 264 9.83 -17.28 5.95
CA LEU A 264 11.03 -16.47 6.16
C LEU A 264 10.83 -15.04 5.66
N TYR A 265 10.26 -14.86 4.45
CA TYR A 265 9.93 -13.55 3.91
C TYR A 265 9.05 -12.74 4.88
N TYR A 266 7.91 -13.30 5.27
CA TYR A 266 7.00 -12.61 6.18
C TYR A 266 7.59 -12.36 7.57
N LYS A 267 8.47 -13.25 8.06
CA LYS A 267 9.20 -13.03 9.32
C LYS A 267 10.12 -11.82 9.24
N GLU A 268 10.85 -11.65 8.12
CA GLU A 268 11.71 -10.47 7.92
C GLU A 268 10.87 -9.20 7.77
N GLN A 269 9.76 -9.25 7.05
CA GLN A 269 8.84 -8.13 6.92
C GLN A 269 8.25 -7.70 8.27
N GLU A 270 7.77 -8.67 9.07
CA GLU A 270 7.24 -8.39 10.40
C GLU A 270 8.29 -7.78 11.33
N ALA A 271 9.52 -8.29 11.29
CA ALA A 271 10.62 -7.78 12.10
C ALA A 271 10.99 -6.32 11.75
N LEU A 272 10.91 -5.93 10.47
CA LEU A 272 11.23 -4.57 10.03
C LEU A 272 10.06 -3.61 10.22
N PHE A 273 8.84 -4.01 9.83
CA PHE A 273 7.71 -3.10 9.59
C PHE A 273 6.42 -3.46 10.34
N GLY A 274 6.38 -4.61 10.98
CA GLY A 274 5.19 -5.13 11.65
C GLY A 274 4.25 -5.86 10.71
N LYS A 275 3.05 -6.18 11.19
CA LYS A 275 2.01 -6.87 10.41
C LYS A 275 1.14 -5.88 9.65
N ALA A 276 0.55 -6.36 8.54
CA ALA A 276 -0.51 -5.69 7.81
C ALA A 276 -1.75 -6.59 7.72
N ASN A 277 -2.88 -5.99 7.32
CA ASN A 277 -4.11 -6.71 7.01
C ASN A 277 -4.29 -6.91 5.50
N TYR A 278 -3.51 -6.21 4.69
CA TYR A 278 -3.59 -6.24 3.24
C TYR A 278 -2.20 -6.49 2.66
N TYR A 279 -2.10 -7.46 1.75
CA TYR A 279 -0.85 -7.78 1.06
C TYR A 279 -1.08 -7.81 -0.45
N SER A 280 -0.27 -7.06 -1.19
CA SER A 280 -0.34 -7.00 -2.65
C SER A 280 0.64 -7.99 -3.26
N MET A 281 0.16 -8.81 -4.18
CA MET A 281 0.96 -9.75 -4.94
C MET A 281 0.32 -9.96 -6.30
N ASP A 282 1.14 -9.95 -7.35
CA ASP A 282 0.71 -10.18 -8.72
C ASP A 282 1.56 -11.30 -9.35
N PRO A 283 1.46 -12.55 -8.85
CA PRO A 283 2.24 -13.66 -9.37
C PRO A 283 1.92 -13.89 -10.84
N PHE A 284 2.96 -14.18 -11.62
CA PHE A 284 2.88 -14.39 -13.06
C PHE A 284 2.37 -13.18 -13.88
N HIS A 285 2.51 -11.97 -13.33
CA HIS A 285 2.15 -10.73 -14.04
C HIS A 285 2.87 -10.66 -15.40
N GLU A 286 2.09 -10.52 -16.49
CA GLU A 286 2.60 -10.52 -17.87
C GLU A 286 3.55 -11.69 -18.22
N ALA A 287 3.45 -12.82 -17.51
CA ALA A 287 4.34 -13.96 -17.70
C ALA A 287 3.87 -14.86 -18.84
N LYS A 288 4.84 -15.27 -19.68
CA LYS A 288 4.73 -16.33 -20.70
C LYS A 288 5.64 -17.48 -20.30
N GLY A 289 5.47 -18.65 -20.93
CA GLY A 289 6.29 -19.84 -20.61
C GLY A 289 5.89 -20.52 -19.29
N ILE A 290 4.68 -20.28 -18.82
CA ILE A 290 4.16 -20.80 -17.54
C ILE A 290 3.04 -21.84 -17.71
N GLU A 291 2.89 -22.41 -18.90
CA GLU A 291 1.76 -23.32 -19.26
C GLU A 291 1.77 -24.62 -18.43
N LYS A 292 2.92 -24.95 -17.84
CA LYS A 292 3.07 -26.14 -16.97
C LYS A 292 2.88 -25.84 -15.48
N VAL A 293 2.60 -24.58 -15.11
CA VAL A 293 2.34 -24.20 -13.71
C VAL A 293 0.91 -24.57 -13.36
N ASP A 294 0.72 -25.26 -12.25
CA ASP A 294 -0.59 -25.45 -11.64
C ASP A 294 -0.99 -24.12 -10.96
N LEU A 295 -1.79 -23.31 -11.65
CA LEU A 295 -2.20 -21.99 -11.18
C LEU A 295 -3.11 -22.05 -9.95
N ASP A 296 -3.95 -23.08 -9.82
CA ASP A 296 -4.78 -23.26 -8.63
C ASP A 296 -3.93 -23.58 -7.39
N ALA A 297 -2.97 -24.50 -7.55
CA ALA A 297 -2.01 -24.80 -6.49
C ALA A 297 -1.16 -23.58 -6.12
N ALA A 298 -0.75 -22.77 -7.12
CA ALA A 298 0.01 -21.55 -6.89
C ALA A 298 -0.79 -20.51 -6.09
N GLY A 299 -2.03 -20.24 -6.51
CA GLY A 299 -2.92 -19.34 -5.79
C GLY A 299 -3.16 -19.77 -4.35
N LYS A 300 -3.41 -21.09 -4.17
CA LYS A 300 -3.57 -21.67 -2.84
C LYS A 300 -2.31 -21.54 -1.99
N ALA A 301 -1.13 -21.80 -2.53
CA ALA A 301 0.13 -21.71 -1.79
C ALA A 301 0.42 -20.28 -1.32
N VAL A 302 0.18 -19.28 -2.19
CA VAL A 302 0.31 -17.85 -1.87
C VAL A 302 -0.67 -17.46 -0.76
N MET A 303 -1.95 -17.82 -0.90
CA MET A 303 -2.98 -17.53 0.08
C MET A 303 -2.69 -18.18 1.44
N ASP A 304 -2.35 -19.47 1.46
CA ASP A 304 -2.04 -20.22 2.68
C ASP A 304 -0.84 -19.59 3.43
N ALA A 305 0.20 -19.16 2.68
CA ALA A 305 1.37 -18.51 3.25
C ALA A 305 1.00 -17.17 3.93
N MET A 306 0.23 -16.34 3.24
CA MET A 306 -0.26 -15.06 3.76
C MET A 306 -1.17 -15.25 4.98
N LYS A 307 -2.14 -16.16 4.92
CA LYS A 307 -3.09 -16.45 6.01
C LYS A 307 -2.41 -17.05 7.24
N LYS A 308 -1.28 -17.73 7.08
CA LYS A 308 -0.48 -18.23 8.21
C LYS A 308 0.08 -17.10 9.06
N VAL A 309 0.41 -15.96 8.44
CA VAL A 309 0.92 -14.76 9.15
C VAL A 309 -0.22 -14.00 9.80
N ASN A 310 -1.28 -13.78 9.05
CA ASN A 310 -2.48 -13.11 9.52
C ASN A 310 -3.73 -13.78 8.94
N PRO A 311 -4.50 -14.56 9.74
CA PRO A 311 -5.69 -15.25 9.25
C PRO A 311 -6.78 -14.34 8.67
N LYS A 312 -6.74 -13.05 8.99
CA LYS A 312 -7.68 -12.04 8.48
C LYS A 312 -7.13 -11.25 7.29
N ALA A 313 -5.88 -11.53 6.86
CA ALA A 313 -5.28 -10.79 5.76
C ALA A 313 -6.06 -10.96 4.46
N VAL A 314 -6.08 -9.91 3.66
CA VAL A 314 -6.71 -9.84 2.35
C VAL A 314 -5.60 -9.75 1.29
N TRP A 315 -5.71 -10.57 0.27
CA TRP A 315 -4.84 -10.49 -0.88
C TRP A 315 -5.34 -9.40 -1.82
N VAL A 316 -4.52 -8.39 -2.06
CA VAL A 316 -4.77 -7.30 -3.01
C VAL A 316 -4.08 -7.65 -4.33
N VAL A 317 -4.82 -7.65 -5.42
CA VAL A 317 -4.31 -8.01 -6.75
C VAL A 317 -4.72 -6.97 -7.78
N GLN A 318 -3.79 -6.61 -8.67
CA GLN A 318 -4.05 -5.65 -9.73
C GLN A 318 -4.76 -6.31 -10.92
N GLY A 319 -5.88 -5.73 -11.35
CA GLY A 319 -6.56 -6.09 -12.60
C GLY A 319 -5.87 -5.43 -13.80
N TRP A 320 -4.95 -6.15 -14.43
CA TRP A 320 -4.18 -5.67 -15.58
C TRP A 320 -3.97 -6.79 -16.60
N THR A 321 -4.38 -6.57 -17.85
CA THR A 321 -4.31 -7.57 -18.92
C THR A 321 -5.00 -8.90 -18.52
N GLU A 322 -4.23 -9.97 -18.32
CA GLU A 322 -4.72 -11.29 -17.91
C GLU A 322 -4.64 -11.50 -16.39
N ASN A 323 -4.17 -10.51 -15.64
CA ASN A 323 -4.06 -10.58 -14.18
C ASN A 323 -5.35 -10.04 -13.51
N PRO A 324 -5.86 -10.65 -12.44
CA PRO A 324 -5.47 -11.95 -11.94
C PRO A 324 -5.94 -13.08 -12.88
N ARG A 325 -5.12 -14.12 -13.01
CA ARG A 325 -5.52 -15.31 -13.76
C ARG A 325 -6.65 -16.02 -13.03
N GLU A 326 -7.76 -16.27 -13.72
CA GLU A 326 -8.98 -16.82 -13.11
C GLU A 326 -8.70 -18.13 -12.36
N ASP A 327 -7.92 -19.03 -12.98
CA ASP A 327 -7.58 -20.31 -12.36
C ASP A 327 -6.85 -20.17 -11.02
N MET A 328 -6.10 -19.11 -10.81
CA MET A 328 -5.39 -18.85 -9.56
C MET A 328 -6.31 -18.44 -8.40
N ILE A 329 -7.43 -17.80 -8.72
CA ILE A 329 -8.29 -17.16 -7.70
C ILE A 329 -9.67 -17.79 -7.59
N LYS A 330 -10.02 -18.73 -8.48
CA LYS A 330 -11.37 -19.35 -8.54
C LYS A 330 -11.85 -19.97 -7.23
N ASN A 331 -10.93 -20.48 -6.40
CA ASN A 331 -11.22 -21.14 -5.14
C ASN A 331 -11.06 -20.22 -3.90
N MET A 332 -10.80 -18.91 -4.09
CA MET A 332 -10.71 -17.96 -3.00
C MET A 332 -12.08 -17.68 -2.37
N LYS A 333 -12.12 -17.46 -1.06
CA LYS A 333 -13.36 -17.13 -0.35
C LYS A 333 -13.68 -15.66 -0.49
N ASN A 334 -14.97 -15.34 -0.37
CA ASN A 334 -15.40 -13.95 -0.29
C ASN A 334 -14.71 -13.23 0.88
N GLY A 335 -14.17 -12.03 0.61
CA GLY A 335 -13.44 -11.23 1.59
C GLY A 335 -11.95 -11.58 1.73
N ASP A 336 -11.46 -12.64 1.07
CA ASP A 336 -10.03 -12.97 1.06
C ASP A 336 -9.24 -12.24 -0.04
N LEU A 337 -9.95 -11.68 -1.02
CA LEU A 337 -9.39 -11.05 -2.21
C LEU A 337 -9.96 -9.65 -2.40
N LEU A 338 -9.09 -8.69 -2.76
CA LEU A 338 -9.44 -7.35 -3.24
C LEU A 338 -8.82 -7.17 -4.63
N VAL A 339 -9.66 -7.14 -5.67
CA VAL A 339 -9.21 -6.89 -7.04
C VAL A 339 -9.28 -5.40 -7.32
N LEU A 340 -8.17 -4.82 -7.76
CA LEU A 340 -8.08 -3.41 -8.16
C LEU A 340 -8.28 -3.33 -9.67
N ASP A 341 -9.30 -2.59 -10.14
CA ASP A 341 -9.44 -2.30 -11.56
C ASP A 341 -8.45 -1.21 -11.98
N LEU A 342 -7.23 -1.64 -12.21
CA LEU A 342 -6.14 -0.76 -12.58
C LEU A 342 -6.41 -0.18 -13.97
N PHE A 343 -6.40 1.13 -14.10
CA PHE A 343 -6.63 1.82 -15.37
C PHE A 343 -8.10 1.85 -15.82
N SER A 344 -9.03 1.72 -14.89
CA SER A 344 -10.47 1.68 -15.16
C SER A 344 -11.01 2.94 -15.86
N GLU A 345 -10.36 4.09 -15.67
CA GLU A 345 -10.71 5.35 -16.32
C GLU A 345 -10.52 5.33 -17.84
N CYS A 346 -9.65 4.48 -18.37
CA CYS A 346 -9.38 4.33 -19.79
C CYS A 346 -9.80 2.96 -20.34
N ARG A 347 -9.64 1.92 -19.54
CA ARG A 347 -9.89 0.53 -19.95
C ARG A 347 -10.49 -0.26 -18.77
N PRO A 348 -11.77 -0.07 -18.46
CA PRO A 348 -12.42 -0.78 -17.37
C PRO A 348 -12.44 -2.30 -17.62
N MET A 349 -11.95 -3.08 -16.68
CA MET A 349 -11.88 -4.54 -16.74
C MET A 349 -13.09 -5.22 -16.10
N TRP A 350 -13.82 -4.53 -15.23
CA TRP A 350 -14.95 -5.07 -14.49
C TRP A 350 -16.09 -5.63 -15.36
N GLY A 351 -16.24 -5.13 -16.59
CA GLY A 351 -17.20 -5.64 -17.57
C GLY A 351 -16.70 -6.82 -18.41
N MET A 352 -15.40 -7.10 -18.40
CA MET A 352 -14.78 -8.13 -19.23
C MET A 352 -14.65 -9.49 -18.53
N GLN A 353 -14.64 -9.50 -17.22
CA GLN A 353 -14.55 -10.72 -16.39
C GLN A 353 -15.56 -10.66 -15.26
N PRO A 354 -16.88 -10.73 -15.54
CA PRO A 354 -17.94 -10.57 -14.53
C PRO A 354 -17.83 -11.54 -13.36
N SER A 355 -17.36 -12.78 -13.61
CA SER A 355 -17.19 -13.81 -12.58
C SER A 355 -16.18 -13.43 -11.50
N LEU A 356 -15.21 -12.55 -11.80
CA LEU A 356 -14.22 -12.07 -10.85
C LEU A 356 -14.74 -10.90 -10.01
N TRP A 357 -15.62 -10.06 -10.57
CA TRP A 357 -16.04 -8.79 -10.00
C TRP A 357 -17.33 -8.86 -9.17
N TYR A 358 -18.22 -9.85 -9.45
CA TYR A 358 -19.55 -9.94 -8.85
C TYR A 358 -19.70 -11.01 -7.76
N ARG A 359 -18.62 -11.54 -7.21
CA ARG A 359 -18.75 -12.41 -6.04
C ARG A 359 -19.20 -11.58 -4.85
N GLU A 360 -20.38 -11.92 -4.28
CA GLU A 360 -20.97 -11.19 -3.16
C GLU A 360 -19.95 -10.97 -2.03
N GLY A 361 -19.69 -9.73 -1.68
CA GLY A 361 -19.01 -9.31 -0.47
C GLY A 361 -17.55 -8.85 -0.55
N GLY A 362 -16.92 -8.62 -1.73
CA GLY A 362 -15.50 -8.40 -1.77
C GLY A 362 -14.89 -7.41 -2.75
N TYR A 363 -15.67 -6.63 -3.48
CA TYR A 363 -15.09 -5.75 -4.51
C TYR A 363 -15.21 -4.29 -4.14
N GLY A 364 -14.07 -3.68 -3.84
CA GLY A 364 -13.94 -2.24 -3.88
C GLY A 364 -13.59 -1.82 -5.29
N SER A 365 -14.49 -1.15 -6.00
CA SER A 365 -14.08 -0.35 -7.15
C SER A 365 -13.19 0.76 -6.61
N VAL A 366 -11.93 0.77 -7.02
CA VAL A 366 -11.02 1.84 -6.68
C VAL A 366 -11.14 2.88 -7.77
N ALA A 367 -11.75 4.02 -7.45
CA ALA A 367 -11.57 5.23 -8.24
C ALA A 367 -10.23 5.84 -7.84
N TYR A 368 -9.35 6.08 -8.80
CA TYR A 368 -8.14 6.87 -8.65
C TYR A 368 -8.47 8.36 -8.46
#